data_4d9f8dae97d6e88de77f54f2656aeec3
#
_entry.id   4d9f8dae97d6e88de77f54f2656aeec3
#
_cell.length_a   1.000
_cell.length_b   1.000
_cell.length_c   1.000
_cell.angle_alpha   90.00
_cell.angle_beta   90.00
_cell.angle_gamma   90.00
#
_symmetry.space_group_name_H-M   'P 1'
#
loop_
_entity.id
_entity.type
_entity.pdbx_description
1 polymer ?
#
loop_
_entity_poly.entity_id
_entity_poly.type
_entity_poly.pdbx_seq_one_letter_code
_entity_poly.pdbx_strand_id
1 'polypeptide(L)'
;MFPVTPSQVQTKVGNCNETVQILQMGQVNLLKNAGLEEVRFRALFPGRQYHFVQVEEGFREPSYFLERLKDYKKAQKPVQLIIFRRLADGSQIFCSNVEMGLEEYTIVEQGGEQGDFWVEISLKE
;
A
#
# COMPACT_ATOMS: atom_id res chain seq x y z
N MET A 1 7.96 -8.47 -5.06
CA MET A 1 8.81 -7.53 -4.29
C MET A 1 8.95 -6.20 -5.04
N PHE A 2 8.84 -5.08 -4.32
CA PHE A 2 9.03 -3.78 -4.94
C PHE A 2 10.51 -3.50 -5.20
N PRO A 3 10.85 -2.87 -6.33
CA PRO A 3 12.24 -2.56 -6.67
C PRO A 3 12.86 -1.52 -5.75
N VAL A 4 12.03 -0.65 -5.19
CA VAL A 4 12.45 0.37 -4.21
C VAL A 4 11.51 0.32 -3.02
N THR A 5 12.06 0.23 -1.82
CA THR A 5 11.26 0.22 -0.60
C THR A 5 10.57 1.58 -0.43
N PRO A 6 9.24 1.62 -0.22
CA PRO A 6 8.55 2.88 0.02
C PRO A 6 9.11 3.59 1.25
N SER A 7 9.25 4.91 1.16
CA SER A 7 9.78 5.72 2.26
C SER A 7 8.78 5.87 3.41
N GLN A 8 7.50 5.68 3.13
CA GLN A 8 6.43 5.85 4.12
C GLN A 8 5.31 4.87 3.83
N VAL A 9 4.81 4.22 4.88
CA VAL A 9 3.64 3.35 4.82
C VAL A 9 2.65 3.83 5.86
N GLN A 10 1.43 4.12 5.44
CA GLN A 10 0.36 4.55 6.34
C GLN A 10 -0.63 3.42 6.53
N THR A 11 -0.90 3.09 7.79
CA THR A 11 -1.93 2.11 8.16
C THR A 11 -3.05 2.83 8.88
N LYS A 12 -4.26 2.69 8.36
CA LYS A 12 -5.45 3.30 8.95
C LYS A 12 -6.37 2.21 9.47
N VAL A 13 -6.72 2.30 10.74
CA VAL A 13 -7.68 1.41 11.37
C VAL A 13 -8.81 2.27 11.93
N GLY A 14 -10.01 2.04 11.43
CA GLY A 14 -11.19 2.77 11.88
C GLY A 14 -12.26 1.84 12.39
N ASN A 15 -13.28 2.40 12.99
CA ASN A 15 -14.46 1.65 13.40
C ASN A 15 -15.59 1.90 12.40
N CYS A 16 -16.47 0.92 12.23
CA CYS A 16 -17.69 1.09 11.47
C CYS A 16 -18.78 1.69 12.39
N ASN A 17 -18.52 2.91 12.86
CA ASN A 17 -19.43 3.60 13.78
C ASN A 17 -20.64 4.16 13.05
N GLU A 18 -21.73 4.31 13.78
CA GLU A 18 -22.96 4.89 13.28
C GLU A 18 -23.41 5.98 14.24
N THR A 19 -23.77 7.14 13.69
CA THR A 19 -24.31 8.24 14.49
C THR A 19 -25.84 8.20 14.41
N VAL A 20 -26.48 8.14 15.57
CA VAL A 20 -27.94 8.07 15.68
C VAL A 20 -28.43 9.27 16.46
N GLN A 21 -29.50 9.90 15.98
CA GLN A 21 -30.12 11.01 16.70
C GLN A 21 -31.27 10.50 17.56
N ILE A 22 -31.18 10.80 18.86
CA ILE A 22 -32.20 10.42 19.84
C ILE A 22 -32.93 11.67 20.28
N LEU A 23 -34.27 11.64 20.26
CA LEU A 23 -35.13 12.81 20.48
C LEU A 23 -34.84 13.59 21.78
N GLN A 24 -34.44 12.93 22.84
CA GLN A 24 -34.20 13.58 24.13
C GLN A 24 -32.73 13.74 24.50
N MET A 25 -31.85 13.08 23.78
CA MET A 25 -30.42 13.06 24.08
C MET A 25 -29.52 13.67 22.99
N GLY A 26 -30.11 14.08 21.85
CA GLY A 26 -29.35 14.56 20.72
C GLY A 26 -28.69 13.44 19.93
N GLN A 27 -27.51 13.70 19.36
CA GLN A 27 -26.77 12.72 18.60
C GLN A 27 -25.94 11.82 19.49
N VAL A 28 -26.01 10.53 19.24
CA VAL A 28 -25.23 9.51 19.94
C VAL A 28 -24.45 8.72 18.91
N ASN A 29 -23.12 8.59 19.11
CA ASN A 29 -22.26 7.79 18.27
C ASN A 29 -22.25 6.35 18.79
N LEU A 30 -22.76 5.43 17.96
CA LEU A 30 -22.75 4.01 18.31
C LEU A 30 -21.44 3.38 17.88
N LEU A 31 -20.66 2.93 18.85
CA LEU A 31 -19.40 2.23 18.59
C LEU A 31 -19.69 0.81 18.13
N LYS A 32 -19.29 0.50 16.91
CA LYS A 32 -19.40 -0.83 16.33
C LYS A 32 -18.03 -1.49 16.28
N ASN A 33 -17.97 -2.70 15.73
CA ASN A 33 -16.71 -3.41 15.53
C ASN A 33 -15.75 -2.58 14.71
N ALA A 34 -14.45 -2.83 14.89
CA ALA A 34 -13.41 -2.19 14.10
C ALA A 34 -13.65 -2.45 12.61
N GLY A 35 -13.47 -1.41 11.80
CA GLY A 35 -13.53 -1.52 10.36
C GLY A 35 -12.32 -2.25 9.81
N LEU A 36 -12.32 -2.43 8.49
CA LEU A 36 -11.21 -3.07 7.81
C LEU A 36 -9.98 -2.16 7.83
N GLU A 37 -8.82 -2.79 7.96
CA GLU A 37 -7.56 -2.09 7.95
C GLU A 37 -7.21 -1.65 6.53
N GLU A 38 -6.77 -0.39 6.38
CA GLU A 38 -6.30 0.17 5.11
C GLU A 38 -4.83 0.49 5.20
N VAL A 39 -4.09 0.13 4.17
CA VAL A 39 -2.67 0.47 4.06
C VAL A 39 -2.45 1.26 2.77
N ARG A 40 -1.78 2.40 2.90
CA ARG A 40 -1.44 3.27 1.77
C ARG A 40 0.04 3.57 1.74
N PHE A 41 0.61 3.52 0.55
CA PHE A 41 2.00 3.89 0.35
C PHE A 41 2.23 4.35 -1.08
N ARG A 42 3.36 5.02 -1.28
CA ARG A 42 3.79 5.49 -2.59
C ARG A 42 5.05 4.70 -2.99
N ALA A 43 4.98 4.01 -4.10
CA ALA A 43 6.08 3.19 -4.61
C ALA A 43 6.72 3.84 -5.82
N LEU A 44 8.05 3.66 -5.96
CA LEU A 44 8.78 4.08 -7.14
C LEU A 44 9.11 2.87 -7.99
N PHE A 45 8.74 2.92 -9.26
CA PHE A 45 9.16 1.94 -10.27
C PHE A 45 10.15 2.60 -11.21
N PRO A 46 11.46 2.40 -11.01
CA PRO A 46 12.48 3.11 -11.77
C PRO A 46 12.57 2.61 -13.21
N GLY A 47 12.78 3.54 -14.14
CA GLY A 47 12.94 3.23 -15.57
C GLY A 47 14.30 2.67 -15.91
N ARG A 48 15.25 2.70 -14.98
CA ARG A 48 16.60 2.16 -15.15
C ARG A 48 17.11 1.64 -13.81
N GLN A 49 18.15 0.84 -13.85
CA GLN A 49 18.74 0.28 -12.65
C GLN A 49 19.60 1.33 -11.94
N TYR A 50 19.11 1.84 -10.81
CA TYR A 50 19.88 2.69 -9.91
C TYR A 50 20.53 1.81 -8.83
N HIS A 51 21.53 2.36 -8.14
CA HIS A 51 22.21 1.64 -7.06
C HIS A 51 21.30 1.29 -5.87
N PHE A 52 20.21 2.03 -5.69
CA PHE A 52 19.25 1.80 -4.59
C PHE A 52 18.15 0.81 -4.96
N VAL A 53 18.13 0.31 -6.18
CA VAL A 53 17.11 -0.63 -6.63
C VAL A 53 17.43 -2.04 -6.12
N GLN A 54 16.44 -2.68 -5.50
CA GLN A 54 16.56 -4.06 -5.04
C GLN A 54 16.32 -5.01 -6.21
N VAL A 55 17.32 -5.82 -6.52
CA VAL A 55 17.28 -6.72 -7.68
C VAL A 55 17.56 -8.14 -7.21
N GLU A 56 16.51 -8.95 -7.02
CA GLU A 56 16.67 -10.35 -6.65
C GLU A 56 16.79 -11.26 -7.87
N GLU A 57 15.98 -11.03 -8.89
CA GLU A 57 15.89 -11.85 -10.09
C GLU A 57 16.29 -11.09 -11.36
N GLY A 58 16.97 -9.95 -11.22
CA GLY A 58 17.30 -9.08 -12.31
C GLY A 58 16.40 -7.85 -12.37
N PHE A 59 16.89 -6.80 -13.01
CA PHE A 59 16.16 -5.56 -13.17
C PHE A 59 14.93 -5.76 -14.06
N ARG A 60 13.79 -5.18 -13.62
CA ARG A 60 12.54 -5.19 -14.36
C ARG A 60 12.11 -3.76 -14.66
N GLU A 61 11.60 -3.56 -15.87
CA GLU A 61 11.07 -2.26 -16.27
C GLU A 61 9.77 -1.92 -15.55
N PRO A 62 9.41 -0.62 -15.43
CA PRO A 62 8.17 -0.23 -14.77
C PRO A 62 6.92 -0.90 -15.34
N SER A 63 6.88 -1.13 -16.65
CA SER A 63 5.74 -1.80 -17.30
C SER A 63 5.45 -3.17 -16.70
N TYR A 64 6.47 -3.90 -16.27
CA TYR A 64 6.29 -5.20 -15.63
C TYR A 64 5.46 -5.08 -14.35
N PHE A 65 5.78 -4.11 -13.49
CA PHE A 65 5.06 -3.90 -12.24
C PHE A 65 3.67 -3.33 -12.47
N LEU A 66 3.51 -2.43 -13.43
CA LEU A 66 2.21 -1.84 -13.76
C LEU A 66 1.26 -2.89 -14.32
N GLU A 67 1.74 -3.80 -15.15
CA GLU A 67 0.92 -4.91 -15.66
C GLU A 67 0.51 -5.86 -14.55
N ARG A 68 1.39 -6.14 -13.60
CA ARG A 68 1.06 -6.98 -12.44
C ARG A 68 -0.02 -6.34 -11.58
N LEU A 69 0.05 -5.04 -11.33
CA LEU A 69 -0.99 -4.32 -10.60
C LEU A 69 -2.33 -4.39 -11.35
N LYS A 70 -2.30 -4.21 -12.64
CA LYS A 70 -3.49 -4.30 -13.49
C LYS A 70 -4.12 -5.68 -13.43
N ASP A 71 -3.30 -6.73 -13.47
CA ASP A 71 -3.77 -8.11 -13.38
C ASP A 71 -4.41 -8.41 -12.03
N TYR A 72 -3.81 -7.98 -10.94
CA TYR A 72 -4.39 -8.14 -9.60
C TYR A 72 -5.72 -7.40 -9.47
N LYS A 73 -5.82 -6.20 -10.04
CA LYS A 73 -7.04 -5.41 -10.01
C LYS A 73 -8.16 -6.07 -10.78
N LYS A 74 -7.88 -6.63 -11.96
CA LYS A 74 -8.85 -7.35 -12.79
C LYS A 74 -9.28 -8.66 -12.17
N ALA A 75 -8.35 -9.41 -11.62
CA ALA A 75 -8.60 -10.73 -11.04
C ALA A 75 -9.39 -10.65 -9.73
N GLN A 76 -9.37 -9.49 -9.08
CA GLN A 76 -9.99 -9.28 -7.76
C GLN A 76 -9.54 -10.29 -6.71
N LYS A 77 -8.29 -10.76 -6.86
CA LYS A 77 -7.70 -11.70 -5.93
C LYS A 77 -6.95 -10.93 -4.83
N PRO A 78 -6.99 -11.44 -3.60
CA PRO A 78 -6.23 -10.83 -2.53
C PRO A 78 -4.73 -10.96 -2.77
N VAL A 79 -3.99 -9.97 -2.30
CA VAL A 79 -2.53 -9.98 -2.31
C VAL A 79 -2.03 -10.07 -0.87
N GLN A 80 -0.87 -10.64 -0.70
CA GLN A 80 -0.26 -10.75 0.60
C GLN A 80 0.70 -9.60 0.81
N LEU A 81 0.43 -8.79 1.85
CA LEU A 81 1.29 -7.67 2.22
C LEU A 81 2.22 -8.12 3.33
N ILE A 82 3.51 -8.12 3.04
CA ILE A 82 4.55 -8.47 4.00
C ILE A 82 5.43 -7.26 4.22
N ILE A 83 5.52 -6.81 5.47
CA ILE A 83 6.36 -5.66 5.84
C ILE A 83 7.40 -6.14 6.84
N PHE A 84 8.66 -6.10 6.44
CA PHE A 84 9.80 -6.36 7.32
C PHE A 84 10.30 -5.03 7.88
N ARG A 85 10.35 -4.93 9.21
CA ARG A 85 10.82 -3.72 9.88
C ARG A 85 12.14 -3.99 10.57
N ARG A 86 13.14 -3.17 10.28
CA ARG A 86 14.48 -3.31 10.83
C ARG A 86 14.98 -1.99 11.39
N LEU A 87 15.79 -2.08 12.43
CA LEU A 87 16.52 -0.94 12.95
C LEU A 87 17.74 -0.64 12.06
N ALA A 88 18.38 0.52 12.31
CA ALA A 88 19.56 0.91 11.54
C ALA A 88 20.74 -0.06 11.69
N ASP A 89 20.79 -0.81 12.79
CA ASP A 89 21.84 -1.81 13.04
C ASP A 89 21.52 -3.17 12.37
N GLY A 90 20.40 -3.29 11.68
CA GLY A 90 19.99 -4.50 11.00
C GLY A 90 19.11 -5.43 11.82
N SER A 91 18.90 -5.16 13.12
CA SER A 91 18.03 -5.98 13.94
C SER A 91 16.58 -5.83 13.55
N GLN A 92 15.84 -6.93 13.52
CA GLN A 92 14.43 -6.96 13.15
C GLN A 92 13.55 -6.60 14.34
N ILE A 93 12.61 -5.67 14.14
CA ILE A 93 11.65 -5.27 15.17
C ILE A 93 10.46 -6.22 15.16
N PHE A 94 9.65 -6.16 14.13
CA PHE A 94 8.53 -7.06 13.92
C PHE A 94 8.12 -7.06 12.44
N CYS A 95 7.48 -8.15 12.04
CA CYS A 95 7.04 -8.35 10.67
C CYS A 95 5.52 -8.36 10.61
N SER A 96 4.95 -7.70 9.61
CA SER A 96 3.53 -7.77 9.31
C SER A 96 3.32 -8.66 8.11
N ASN A 97 2.32 -9.53 8.18
CA ASN A 97 1.95 -10.43 7.09
C ASN A 97 0.43 -10.52 7.05
N VAL A 98 -0.18 -9.76 6.16
CA VAL A 98 -1.64 -9.61 6.08
C VAL A 98 -2.10 -9.82 4.65
N GLU A 99 -3.20 -10.53 4.48
CA GLU A 99 -3.86 -10.68 3.18
C GLU A 99 -4.78 -9.48 2.95
N MET A 100 -4.58 -8.78 1.84
CA MET A 100 -5.31 -7.57 1.51
C MET A 100 -5.75 -7.55 0.05
N GLY A 101 -6.82 -6.82 -0.22
CA GLY A 101 -7.26 -6.56 -1.59
C GLY A 101 -6.66 -5.26 -2.11
N LEU A 102 -6.34 -5.22 -3.38
CA LEU A 102 -5.91 -4.00 -4.05
C LEU A 102 -7.14 -3.14 -4.32
N GLU A 103 -7.31 -2.09 -3.51
CA GLU A 103 -8.48 -1.21 -3.59
C GLU A 103 -8.37 -0.25 -4.78
N GLU A 104 -7.27 0.48 -4.84
CA GLU A 104 -6.99 1.38 -5.95
C GLU A 104 -5.50 1.65 -6.06
N TYR A 105 -5.08 2.08 -7.24
CA TYR A 105 -3.74 2.61 -7.44
C TYR A 105 -3.79 3.77 -8.44
N THR A 106 -2.91 4.74 -8.23
CA THR A 106 -2.80 5.93 -9.08
C THR A 106 -1.38 6.05 -9.59
N ILE A 107 -1.23 6.12 -10.91
CA ILE A 107 0.08 6.28 -11.54
C ILE A 107 0.37 7.77 -11.72
N VAL A 108 1.50 8.22 -11.20
CA VAL A 108 1.93 9.62 -11.32
C VAL A 108 3.23 9.65 -12.11
N GLU A 109 3.18 10.32 -13.26
CA GLU A 109 4.34 10.55 -14.10
C GLU A 109 4.77 12.00 -13.95
N GLN A 110 6.05 12.23 -13.66
CA GLN A 110 6.58 13.57 -13.46
C GLN A 110 7.49 13.95 -14.63
N GLY A 111 7.34 15.16 -15.14
CA GLY A 111 8.23 15.70 -16.17
C GLY A 111 9.65 15.84 -15.62
N GLY A 112 10.64 15.44 -16.42
CA GLY A 112 12.04 15.48 -16.03
C GLY A 112 12.55 14.17 -15.41
N GLU A 113 11.67 13.27 -14.99
CA GLU A 113 12.04 11.94 -14.52
C GLU A 113 11.84 10.94 -15.65
N GLN A 114 12.91 10.67 -16.39
CA GLN A 114 12.83 9.85 -17.60
C GLN A 114 12.54 8.39 -17.29
N GLY A 115 11.31 7.96 -17.60
CA GLY A 115 10.90 6.56 -17.48
C GLY A 115 10.64 6.07 -16.07
N ASP A 116 10.75 6.91 -15.06
CA ASP A 116 10.42 6.56 -13.68
C ASP A 116 8.94 6.83 -13.42
N PHE A 117 8.28 5.89 -12.72
CA PHE A 117 6.87 6.00 -12.40
C PHE A 117 6.67 5.94 -10.90
N TRP A 118 5.90 6.89 -10.36
CA TRP A 118 5.43 6.85 -8.99
C TRP A 118 4.02 6.28 -8.99
N VAL A 119 3.76 5.34 -8.10
CA VAL A 119 2.44 4.73 -7.98
C VAL A 119 1.97 4.83 -6.54
N GLU A 120 0.81 5.45 -6.35
CA GLU A 120 0.15 5.50 -5.05
C GLU A 120 -0.78 4.30 -4.95
N ILE A 121 -0.54 3.44 -3.96
CA ILE A 121 -1.24 2.18 -3.81
C ILE A 121 -2.06 2.20 -2.52
N SER A 122 -3.31 1.78 -2.62
CA SER A 122 -4.20 1.62 -1.47
C SER A 122 -4.67 0.17 -1.39
N LEU A 123 -4.39 -0.46 -0.27
CA LEU A 123 -4.79 -1.82 0.04
C LEU A 123 -5.81 -1.81 1.17
N LYS A 124 -6.76 -2.74 1.13
CA LYS A 124 -7.78 -2.88 2.16
C LYS A 124 -7.96 -4.36 2.50
N GLU A 125 -8.04 -4.63 3.76
CA GLU A 125 -8.22 -5.98 4.30
C GLU A 125 -9.49 -6.68 3.81
#